data_7b188f457598d91255e605525807ce6a
#
_entry.id   7b188f457598d91255e605525807ce6a
#
_cell.length_a   1.000
_cell.length_b   1.000
_cell.length_c   1.000
_cell.angle_alpha   90.00
_cell.angle_beta   90.00
_cell.angle_gamma   90.00
#
_symmetry.space_group_name_H-M   'P 1'
#
loop_
_entity.id
_entity.type
_entity.pdbx_description
1 polymer ?
#
loop_
_entity_poly.entity_id
_entity_poly.type
_entity_poly.pdbx_seq_one_letter_code
_entity_poly.pdbx_strand_id
1 'polypeptide(L)'
;MEIDDACQTIIARRQPAAGDLRFVLAVSRVIVDLERIGDEVKKIALKAHELLGNNRVAARELYNTHRMGTVTLGMIHPALDALARLDTAAVIELSETDKHLDADYRAQLRSLITFMMEDPRSISATIDIMFMNKSIERIGDHAEKVAEYVVSVTRST
;
A
#
# COMPACT_ATOMS: atom_id res chain seq x y z
N MET A 1 -16.07 3.20 -9.42
CA MET A 1 -17.15 3.53 -10.38
C MET A 1 -18.16 4.50 -9.78
N GLU A 2 -18.98 4.13 -8.79
CA GLU A 2 -19.99 5.08 -8.24
C GLU A 2 -19.43 6.40 -7.69
N ILE A 3 -18.30 6.35 -6.93
CA ILE A 3 -17.72 7.56 -6.32
C ILE A 3 -17.05 8.42 -7.38
N ASP A 4 -16.37 7.83 -8.36
CA ASP A 4 -15.76 8.58 -9.46
C ASP A 4 -16.82 9.30 -10.32
N ASP A 5 -17.92 8.61 -10.64
CA ASP A 5 -19.07 9.19 -11.34
C ASP A 5 -19.71 10.33 -10.52
N ALA A 6 -19.74 10.19 -9.17
CA ALA A 6 -20.22 11.25 -8.28
C ALA A 6 -19.28 12.47 -8.31
N CYS A 7 -17.95 12.26 -8.28
CA CYS A 7 -16.96 13.33 -8.40
C CYS A 7 -17.12 14.10 -9.72
N GLN A 8 -17.24 13.39 -10.83
CA GLN A 8 -17.46 13.99 -12.15
C GLN A 8 -18.77 14.78 -12.22
N THR A 9 -19.84 14.24 -11.64
CA THR A 9 -21.15 14.91 -11.57
C THR A 9 -21.09 16.19 -10.74
N ILE A 10 -20.38 16.18 -9.60
CA ILE A 10 -20.19 17.38 -8.76
C ILE A 10 -19.45 18.45 -9.54
N ILE A 11 -18.35 18.10 -10.23
CA ILE A 11 -17.55 19.03 -11.02
C ILE A 11 -18.41 19.65 -12.14
N ALA A 12 -19.13 18.81 -12.90
CA ALA A 12 -19.88 19.25 -14.06
C ALA A 12 -21.11 20.11 -13.69
N ARG A 13 -21.80 19.79 -12.60
CA ARG A 13 -23.09 20.43 -12.26
C ARG A 13 -22.96 21.57 -11.25
N ARG A 14 -22.00 21.52 -10.33
CA ARG A 14 -21.90 22.46 -9.21
C ARG A 14 -20.78 23.48 -9.34
N GLN A 15 -19.85 23.30 -10.29
CA GLN A 15 -18.70 24.20 -10.50
C GLN A 15 -18.05 24.57 -9.17
N PRO A 16 -17.51 23.59 -8.40
CA PRO A 16 -17.04 23.82 -7.05
C PRO A 16 -15.92 24.88 -7.02
N ALA A 17 -15.88 25.67 -5.93
CA ALA A 17 -14.81 26.64 -5.71
C ALA A 17 -13.45 25.93 -5.59
N ALA A 18 -12.36 26.67 -5.74
CA ALA A 18 -11.00 26.11 -5.85
C ALA A 18 -10.63 25.08 -4.76
N GLY A 19 -11.04 25.30 -3.50
CA GLY A 19 -10.83 24.36 -2.38
C GLY A 19 -11.62 23.06 -2.54
N ASP A 20 -12.91 23.19 -2.81
CA ASP A 20 -13.81 22.05 -3.00
C ASP A 20 -13.42 21.24 -4.23
N LEU A 21 -13.01 21.92 -5.32
CA LEU A 21 -12.53 21.25 -6.52
C LEU A 21 -11.30 20.37 -6.23
N ARG A 22 -10.32 20.90 -5.46
CA ARG A 22 -9.13 20.13 -5.09
C ARG A 22 -9.50 18.91 -4.25
N PHE A 23 -10.42 19.06 -3.30
CA PHE A 23 -10.88 17.93 -2.48
C PHE A 23 -11.56 16.86 -3.35
N VAL A 24 -12.47 17.23 -4.24
CA VAL A 24 -13.14 16.29 -5.15
C VAL A 24 -12.12 15.58 -6.05
N LEU A 25 -11.13 16.29 -6.57
CA LEU A 25 -10.05 15.69 -7.37
C LEU A 25 -9.16 14.76 -6.53
N ALA A 26 -8.89 15.08 -5.26
CA ALA A 26 -8.17 14.20 -4.36
C ALA A 26 -8.96 12.90 -4.12
N VAL A 27 -10.25 12.98 -3.85
CA VAL A 27 -11.13 11.81 -3.68
C VAL A 27 -11.11 10.91 -4.93
N SER A 28 -11.22 11.48 -6.12
CA SER A 28 -11.15 10.69 -7.38
C SER A 28 -9.81 9.95 -7.53
N ARG A 29 -8.69 10.56 -7.12
CA ARG A 29 -7.37 9.90 -7.11
C ARG A 29 -7.27 8.79 -6.08
N VAL A 30 -7.82 9.02 -4.88
CA VAL A 30 -7.84 8.02 -3.80
C VAL A 30 -8.52 6.73 -4.24
N ILE A 31 -9.60 6.82 -5.01
CA ILE A 31 -10.28 5.64 -5.53
C ILE A 31 -9.36 4.79 -6.40
N VAL A 32 -8.56 5.43 -7.25
CA VAL A 32 -7.58 4.73 -8.10
C VAL A 32 -6.51 4.05 -7.24
N ASP A 33 -6.03 4.70 -6.16
CA ASP A 33 -5.06 4.09 -5.26
C ASP A 33 -5.68 2.93 -4.45
N LEU A 34 -6.94 3.02 -4.03
CA LEU A 34 -7.65 1.91 -3.38
C LEU A 34 -7.88 0.72 -4.33
N GLU A 35 -8.19 0.95 -5.60
CA GLU A 35 -8.25 -0.11 -6.61
C GLU A 35 -6.90 -0.83 -6.74
N ARG A 36 -5.80 -0.07 -6.81
CA ARG A 36 -4.44 -0.62 -6.88
C ARG A 36 -4.08 -1.42 -5.63
N ILE A 37 -4.46 -0.96 -4.44
CA ILE A 37 -4.32 -1.72 -3.20
C ILE A 37 -5.06 -3.07 -3.32
N GLY A 38 -6.29 -3.07 -3.81
CA GLY A 38 -7.06 -4.28 -4.04
C GLY A 38 -6.40 -5.26 -5.02
N ASP A 39 -5.81 -4.75 -6.10
CA ASP A 39 -5.06 -5.55 -7.06
C ASP A 39 -3.81 -6.18 -6.44
N GLU A 40 -3.06 -5.45 -5.61
CA GLU A 40 -1.89 -6.00 -4.92
C GLU A 40 -2.30 -7.06 -3.88
N VAL A 41 -3.39 -6.85 -3.14
CA VAL A 41 -3.94 -7.87 -2.21
C VAL A 41 -4.31 -9.16 -2.95
N LYS A 42 -4.91 -9.06 -4.14
CA LYS A 42 -5.22 -10.23 -4.97
C LYS A 42 -3.96 -10.99 -5.37
N LYS A 43 -2.88 -10.30 -5.76
CA LYS A 43 -1.59 -10.92 -6.10
C LYS A 43 -1.01 -11.67 -4.90
N ILE A 44 -1.05 -11.07 -3.70
CA ILE A 44 -0.60 -11.70 -2.45
C ILE A 44 -1.40 -12.99 -2.20
N ALA A 45 -2.72 -12.95 -2.31
CA ALA A 45 -3.57 -14.11 -2.08
C ALA A 45 -3.28 -15.26 -3.05
N LEU A 46 -3.05 -14.95 -4.35
CA LEU A 46 -2.68 -15.94 -5.35
C LEU A 46 -1.33 -16.59 -5.02
N LYS A 47 -0.31 -15.81 -4.67
CA LYS A 47 1.01 -16.33 -4.31
C LYS A 47 0.99 -17.11 -3.00
N ALA A 48 0.23 -16.67 -2.01
CA ALA A 48 0.03 -17.42 -0.77
C ALA A 48 -0.62 -18.79 -1.04
N HIS A 49 -1.60 -18.84 -1.95
CA HIS A 49 -2.24 -20.10 -2.34
C HIS A 49 -1.23 -21.06 -3.05
N GLU A 50 -0.38 -20.55 -3.92
CA GLU A 50 0.67 -21.33 -4.60
C GLU A 50 1.69 -21.91 -3.62
N LEU A 51 1.94 -21.21 -2.50
CA LEU A 51 2.85 -21.65 -1.43
C LEU A 51 2.22 -22.73 -0.51
N LEU A 52 0.89 -22.87 -0.50
CA LEU A 52 0.22 -23.91 0.30
C LEU A 52 0.68 -25.30 -0.18
N GLY A 53 1.24 -26.06 0.77
CA GLY A 53 1.80 -27.39 0.47
C GLY A 53 3.26 -27.40 0.05
N ASN A 54 3.91 -26.27 -0.05
CA ASN A 54 5.35 -26.18 -0.32
C ASN A 54 6.13 -26.11 1.00
N ASN A 55 6.60 -27.27 1.49
CA ASN A 55 7.33 -27.38 2.76
C ASN A 55 8.77 -26.81 2.72
N ARG A 56 9.16 -26.10 1.66
CA ARG A 56 10.52 -25.56 1.46
C ARG A 56 10.64 -24.08 1.82
N VAL A 57 9.59 -23.50 2.35
CA VAL A 57 9.61 -22.11 2.82
C VAL A 57 10.05 -22.07 4.28
N ALA A 58 11.06 -21.26 4.59
CA ALA A 58 11.47 -21.07 5.98
C ALA A 58 10.37 -20.34 6.77
N ALA A 59 9.99 -20.89 7.91
CA ALA A 59 8.98 -20.29 8.78
C ALA A 59 9.31 -18.82 9.16
N ARG A 60 10.62 -18.51 9.30
CA ARG A 60 11.12 -17.16 9.55
C ARG A 60 10.73 -16.19 8.43
N GLU A 61 10.84 -16.59 7.16
CA GLU A 61 10.57 -15.71 6.02
C GLU A 61 9.08 -15.41 5.92
N LEU A 62 8.22 -16.40 6.16
CA LEU A 62 6.76 -16.20 6.26
C LEU A 62 6.38 -15.29 7.43
N TYR A 63 7.04 -15.43 8.58
CA TYR A 63 6.83 -14.54 9.72
C TYR A 63 7.17 -13.09 9.38
N ASN A 64 8.29 -12.84 8.73
CA ASN A 64 8.70 -11.50 8.32
C ASN A 64 7.71 -10.89 7.31
N THR A 65 7.26 -11.67 6.33
CA THR A 65 6.22 -11.26 5.36
C THR A 65 4.93 -10.89 6.07
N HIS A 66 4.49 -11.71 7.03
CA HIS A 66 3.30 -11.42 7.84
C HIS A 66 3.45 -10.14 8.65
N ARG A 67 4.62 -9.92 9.27
CA ARG A 67 4.91 -8.69 10.02
C ARG A 67 4.83 -7.45 9.14
N MET A 68 5.43 -7.47 7.96
CA MET A 68 5.32 -6.39 6.99
C MET A 68 3.86 -6.13 6.60
N GLY A 69 3.10 -7.19 6.31
CA GLY A 69 1.67 -7.08 5.98
C GLY A 69 0.85 -6.46 7.11
N THR A 70 1.15 -6.77 8.37
CA THR A 70 0.48 -6.18 9.54
C THR A 70 0.74 -4.67 9.64
N VAL A 71 1.99 -4.24 9.42
CA VAL A 71 2.35 -2.81 9.40
C VAL A 71 1.58 -2.09 8.29
N THR A 72 1.60 -2.64 7.09
CA THR A 72 0.94 -2.06 5.90
C THR A 72 -0.58 -1.96 6.08
N LEU A 73 -1.23 -2.98 6.64
CA LEU A 73 -2.66 -2.91 6.97
C LEU A 73 -2.95 -1.79 7.98
N GLY A 74 -2.04 -1.57 8.94
CA GLY A 74 -2.14 -0.47 9.90
C GLY A 74 -2.02 0.93 9.28
N MET A 75 -1.55 1.07 8.04
CA MET A 75 -1.42 2.36 7.36
C MET A 75 -2.70 2.79 6.63
N ILE A 76 -3.52 1.84 6.14
CA ILE A 76 -4.64 2.13 5.23
C ILE A 76 -5.71 3.00 5.90
N HIS A 77 -6.19 2.58 7.07
CA HIS A 77 -7.25 3.30 7.77
C HIS A 77 -6.82 4.69 8.25
N PRO A 78 -5.63 4.88 8.88
CA PRO A 78 -5.13 6.20 9.22
C PRO A 78 -4.93 7.12 8.00
N ALA A 79 -4.56 6.59 6.84
CA ALA A 79 -4.43 7.38 5.62
C ALA A 79 -5.79 7.94 5.15
N LEU A 80 -6.84 7.13 5.18
CA LEU A 80 -8.21 7.55 4.86
C LEU A 80 -8.75 8.55 5.90
N ASP A 81 -8.50 8.32 7.18
CA ASP A 81 -8.88 9.24 8.25
C ASP A 81 -8.18 10.58 8.14
N ALA A 82 -6.88 10.58 7.82
CA ALA A 82 -6.12 11.80 7.58
C ALA A 82 -6.73 12.63 6.45
N LEU A 83 -7.13 11.98 5.34
CA LEU A 83 -7.81 12.67 4.24
C LEU A 83 -9.18 13.22 4.66
N ALA A 84 -9.98 12.42 5.37
CA ALA A 84 -11.32 12.84 5.80
C ALA A 84 -11.29 14.03 6.77
N ARG A 85 -10.23 14.13 7.59
CA ARG A 85 -10.06 15.20 8.59
C ARG A 85 -9.12 16.32 8.14
N LEU A 86 -8.47 16.18 6.98
CA LEU A 86 -7.40 17.05 6.48
C LEU A 86 -6.26 17.19 7.50
N ASP A 87 -5.90 16.09 8.16
CA ASP A 87 -4.88 16.02 9.21
C ASP A 87 -3.48 15.87 8.60
N THR A 88 -2.76 16.98 8.55
CA THR A 88 -1.37 17.02 8.03
C THR A 88 -0.36 16.38 8.99
N ALA A 89 -0.65 16.27 10.30
CA ALA A 89 0.26 15.61 11.24
C ALA A 89 0.29 14.09 11.00
N ALA A 90 -0.88 13.49 10.76
CA ALA A 90 -0.97 12.07 10.41
C ALA A 90 -0.19 11.71 9.12
N VAL A 91 -0.07 12.64 8.17
CA VAL A 91 0.73 12.43 6.94
C VAL A 91 2.20 12.19 7.27
N ILE A 92 2.76 12.93 8.23
CA ILE A 92 4.17 12.79 8.64
C ILE A 92 4.39 11.41 9.27
N GLU A 93 3.50 10.96 10.16
CA GLU A 93 3.60 9.65 10.81
C GLU A 93 3.51 8.51 9.80
N LEU A 94 2.61 8.63 8.81
CA LEU A 94 2.48 7.64 7.75
C LEU A 94 3.72 7.59 6.85
N SER A 95 4.29 8.73 6.49
CA SER A 95 5.53 8.79 5.71
C SER A 95 6.72 8.17 6.45
N GLU A 96 6.83 8.38 7.76
CA GLU A 96 7.86 7.70 8.57
C GLU A 96 7.62 6.17 8.63
N THR A 97 6.38 5.75 8.76
CA THR A 97 6.02 4.33 8.75
C THR A 97 6.36 3.67 7.41
N ASP A 98 6.10 4.36 6.29
CA ASP A 98 6.44 3.87 4.95
C ASP A 98 7.95 3.72 4.76
N LYS A 99 8.77 4.68 5.20
CA LYS A 99 10.22 4.56 5.18
C LYS A 99 10.73 3.35 5.95
N HIS A 100 10.11 3.02 7.08
CA HIS A 100 10.46 1.83 7.85
C HIS A 100 10.05 0.55 7.11
N LEU A 101 8.87 0.53 6.48
CA LEU A 101 8.40 -0.57 5.65
C LEU A 101 9.36 -0.84 4.47
N ASP A 102 9.82 0.21 3.81
CA ASP A 102 10.82 0.18 2.75
C ASP A 102 12.16 -0.45 3.22
N ALA A 103 12.62 -0.04 4.40
CA ALA A 103 13.85 -0.58 4.99
C ALA A 103 13.69 -2.07 5.33
N ASP A 104 12.55 -2.47 5.88
CA ASP A 104 12.20 -3.86 6.15
C ASP A 104 12.14 -4.68 4.86
N TYR A 105 11.50 -4.17 3.81
CA TYR A 105 11.46 -4.81 2.50
C TYR A 105 12.85 -5.08 1.94
N ARG A 106 13.74 -4.08 1.97
CA ARG A 106 15.13 -4.22 1.48
C ARG A 106 15.93 -5.22 2.32
N ALA A 107 15.73 -5.24 3.64
CA ALA A 107 16.37 -6.20 4.53
C ALA A 107 15.89 -7.62 4.25
N GLN A 108 14.58 -7.78 4.07
CA GLN A 108 13.96 -9.06 3.73
C GLN A 108 14.43 -9.58 2.37
N LEU A 109 14.55 -8.72 1.37
CA LEU A 109 15.07 -9.08 0.06
C LEU A 109 16.48 -9.68 0.14
N ARG A 110 17.37 -9.08 0.93
CA ARG A 110 18.74 -9.61 1.16
C ARG A 110 18.71 -10.97 1.86
N SER A 111 17.86 -11.14 2.88
CA SER A 111 17.69 -12.41 3.60
C SER A 111 17.23 -13.52 2.65
N LEU A 112 16.24 -13.23 1.79
CA LEU A 112 15.70 -14.18 0.82
C LEU A 112 16.76 -14.60 -0.21
N ILE A 113 17.60 -13.68 -0.69
CA ILE A 113 18.69 -13.97 -1.60
C ILE A 113 19.71 -14.93 -0.93
N THR A 114 20.10 -14.64 0.32
CA THR A 114 21.01 -15.50 1.08
C THR A 114 20.42 -16.91 1.24
N PHE A 115 19.13 -17.01 1.57
CA PHE A 115 18.45 -18.28 1.73
C PHE A 115 18.43 -19.11 0.43
N MET A 116 18.20 -18.47 -0.72
CA MET A 116 18.27 -19.15 -2.03
C MET A 116 19.68 -19.67 -2.35
N MET A 117 20.71 -18.95 -1.93
CA MET A 117 22.11 -19.39 -2.10
C MET A 117 22.45 -20.61 -1.23
N GLU A 118 21.90 -20.68 -0.02
CA GLU A 118 22.10 -21.78 0.91
C GLU A 118 21.34 -23.06 0.51
N ASP A 119 20.10 -22.92 0.05
CA ASP A 119 19.29 -24.04 -0.46
C ASP A 119 18.67 -23.72 -1.83
N PRO A 120 19.33 -24.07 -2.93
CA PRO A 120 18.82 -23.84 -4.29
C PRO A 120 17.44 -24.45 -4.56
N ARG A 121 17.03 -25.47 -3.80
CA ARG A 121 15.70 -26.10 -3.95
C ARG A 121 14.56 -25.18 -3.45
N SER A 122 14.90 -24.15 -2.67
CA SER A 122 13.95 -23.15 -2.15
C SER A 122 13.65 -22.03 -3.15
N ILE A 123 14.40 -21.91 -4.26
CA ILE A 123 14.37 -20.75 -5.16
C ILE A 123 12.95 -20.40 -5.60
N SER A 124 12.18 -21.38 -6.10
CA SER A 124 10.82 -21.11 -6.59
C SER A 124 9.91 -20.51 -5.51
N ALA A 125 9.86 -21.13 -4.34
CA ALA A 125 9.05 -20.67 -3.22
C ALA A 125 9.52 -19.31 -2.67
N THR A 126 10.83 -19.09 -2.66
CA THR A 126 11.42 -17.83 -2.21
C THR A 126 11.10 -16.68 -3.15
N ILE A 127 11.08 -16.92 -4.46
CA ILE A 127 10.65 -15.94 -5.46
C ILE A 127 9.18 -15.54 -5.23
N ASP A 128 8.31 -16.48 -4.92
CA ASP A 128 6.90 -16.17 -4.61
C ASP A 128 6.78 -15.27 -3.38
N ILE A 129 7.58 -15.52 -2.34
CA ILE A 129 7.66 -14.62 -1.17
C ILE A 129 8.19 -13.23 -1.56
N MET A 130 9.18 -13.15 -2.42
CA MET A 130 9.69 -11.85 -2.91
C MET A 130 8.59 -11.04 -3.61
N PHE A 131 7.78 -11.69 -4.45
CA PHE A 131 6.63 -11.04 -5.09
C PHE A 131 5.57 -10.60 -4.08
N MET A 132 5.26 -11.43 -3.07
CA MET A 132 4.34 -11.04 -1.99
C MET A 132 4.85 -9.82 -1.23
N ASN A 133 6.13 -9.81 -0.84
CA ASN A 133 6.75 -8.69 -0.13
C ASN A 133 6.76 -7.41 -0.97
N LYS A 134 6.97 -7.50 -2.29
CA LYS A 134 6.87 -6.34 -3.20
C LYS A 134 5.44 -5.82 -3.30
N SER A 135 4.45 -6.70 -3.31
CA SER A 135 3.04 -6.29 -3.29
C SER A 135 2.66 -5.61 -1.97
N ILE A 136 3.18 -6.10 -0.84
CA ILE A 136 2.97 -5.49 0.49
C ILE A 136 3.57 -4.08 0.53
N GLU A 137 4.81 -3.91 0.06
CA GLU A 137 5.45 -2.59 -0.01
C GLU A 137 4.64 -1.62 -0.89
N ARG A 138 4.15 -2.05 -2.06
CA ARG A 138 3.31 -1.22 -2.93
C ARG A 138 1.98 -0.81 -2.29
N ILE A 139 1.40 -1.64 -1.44
CA ILE A 139 0.21 -1.26 -0.67
C ILE A 139 0.56 -0.11 0.29
N GLY A 140 1.72 -0.17 0.95
CA GLY A 140 2.25 0.91 1.78
C GLY A 140 2.41 2.21 0.99
N ASP A 141 3.09 2.16 -0.17
CA ASP A 141 3.25 3.30 -1.09
C ASP A 141 1.90 3.95 -1.45
N HIS A 142 0.87 3.14 -1.74
CA HIS A 142 -0.46 3.66 -2.08
C HIS A 142 -1.16 4.26 -0.87
N ALA A 143 -1.00 3.69 0.33
CA ALA A 143 -1.55 4.25 1.56
C ALA A 143 -0.88 5.60 1.90
N GLU A 144 0.44 5.71 1.74
CA GLU A 144 1.16 6.99 1.89
C GLU A 144 0.64 8.03 0.90
N LYS A 145 0.47 7.68 -0.38
CA LYS A 145 -0.09 8.59 -1.40
C LYS A 145 -1.48 9.11 -1.06
N VAL A 146 -2.34 8.26 -0.50
CA VAL A 146 -3.67 8.69 -0.02
C VAL A 146 -3.51 9.79 1.04
N ALA A 147 -2.58 9.64 1.98
CA ALA A 147 -2.29 10.65 2.97
C ALA A 147 -1.67 11.92 2.36
N GLU A 148 -0.78 11.81 1.37
CA GLU A 148 -0.17 12.95 0.69
C GLU A 148 -1.20 13.87 -0.01
N TYR A 149 -2.36 13.34 -0.44
CA TYR A 149 -3.42 14.17 -1.01
C TYR A 149 -3.95 15.20 -0.02
N VAL A 150 -3.86 14.95 1.29
CA VAL A 150 -4.18 15.94 2.35
C VAL A 150 -3.38 17.21 2.14
N VAL A 151 -2.07 17.07 1.91
CA VAL A 151 -1.16 18.19 1.68
C VAL A 151 -1.55 18.96 0.43
N SER A 152 -1.97 18.26 -0.63
CA SER A 152 -2.40 18.90 -1.88
C SER A 152 -3.70 19.69 -1.72
N VAL A 153 -4.59 19.27 -0.83
CA VAL A 153 -5.85 19.94 -0.55
C VAL A 153 -5.62 21.16 0.36
N THR A 154 -4.75 21.04 1.37
CA THR A 154 -4.53 22.07 2.39
C THR A 154 -3.57 23.20 1.99
N ARG A 155 -2.67 22.98 1.02
CA ARG A 155 -1.60 23.91 0.58
C ARG A 155 -2.05 25.19 -0.10
N SER A 156 -3.32 25.58 -0.06
CA SER A 156 -3.81 26.77 -0.76
C SER A 156 -4.61 27.69 0.13
N THR A 157 -4.01 28.13 1.18
CA THR A 157 -4.39 29.35 1.90
C THR A 157 -3.21 30.29 1.92
#